data_b88464bde7461742d0ff558fc95bcb8d
#
_entry.id   b88464bde7461742d0ff558fc95bcb8d
#
_cell.length_a   1.000
_cell.length_b   1.000
_cell.length_c   1.000
_cell.angle_alpha   90.00
_cell.angle_beta   90.00
_cell.angle_gamma   90.00
#
_symmetry.space_group_name_H-M   'P 1'
#
loop_
_entity.id
_entity.type
_entity.pdbx_description
1 polymer ?
#
loop_
_entity_poly.entity_id
_entity_poly.type
_entity_poly.pdbx_seq_one_letter_code
_entity_poly.pdbx_strand_id
1 'polypeptide(L)'
;IEQKQLTASLKANGFLKVPNQNRANASAVLGGTVTAIHVQSGSVVRKGQPLVTISNPAFINLQEEWLTVTESMNLASIELNRQKELQQGNANALKNLQQAEAELRKLQTRKVSLSRQLELIGISAAQLTNENMRSSIDIISPISGSVSDVMVNMGSYVDPNMTIAEVVDHSQLHLDLFVFEKDLDKLKTGQTIHFTLTNNPGKEYDAKILDSAFIRVEPY
;
A
#
# COMPACT_ATOMS: atom_id res chain seq x y z
N ILE A 1 -34.28 54.22 -8.84
CA ILE A 1 -34.33 53.02 -7.93
C ILE A 1 -32.98 52.36 -8.04
N GLU A 2 -32.10 52.57 -7.04
CA GLU A 2 -30.81 51.87 -6.96
C GLU A 2 -31.06 50.43 -6.49
N GLN A 3 -30.68 49.45 -7.29
CA GLN A 3 -30.63 48.05 -6.88
C GLN A 3 -29.41 47.86 -5.99
N LYS A 4 -29.61 47.79 -4.69
CA LYS A 4 -28.59 47.44 -3.70
C LYS A 4 -28.53 45.91 -3.59
N GLN A 5 -27.44 45.32 -4.04
CA GLN A 5 -27.17 43.88 -3.78
C GLN A 5 -26.95 43.68 -2.28
N LEU A 6 -27.90 43.02 -1.62
CA LEU A 6 -27.77 42.59 -0.24
C LEU A 6 -27.01 41.26 -0.22
N THR A 7 -25.77 41.27 0.24
CA THR A 7 -24.98 40.05 0.47
C THR A 7 -25.38 39.46 1.83
N ALA A 8 -26.06 38.36 1.84
CA ALA A 8 -26.32 37.61 3.08
C ALA A 8 -25.07 36.76 3.43
N SER A 9 -24.44 37.07 4.56
CA SER A 9 -23.35 36.24 5.06
C SER A 9 -23.91 35.14 5.99
N LEU A 10 -23.55 33.91 5.73
CA LEU A 10 -23.82 32.76 6.61
C LEU A 10 -22.55 32.44 7.41
N LYS A 11 -22.67 32.38 8.73
CA LYS A 11 -21.60 31.89 9.62
C LYS A 11 -21.89 30.46 10.01
N ALA A 12 -20.94 29.56 9.80
CA ALA A 12 -21.02 28.16 10.16
C ALA A 12 -19.72 27.73 10.84
N ASN A 13 -19.80 26.74 11.70
CA ASN A 13 -18.64 26.08 12.29
C ASN A 13 -18.34 24.81 11.48
N GLY A 14 -17.06 24.39 11.48
CA GLY A 14 -16.64 23.19 10.80
C GLY A 14 -15.32 22.68 11.32
N PHE A 15 -14.85 21.58 10.75
CA PHE A 15 -13.53 21.05 11.03
C PHE A 15 -12.85 20.58 9.74
N LEU A 16 -11.53 20.70 9.73
CA LEU A 16 -10.70 20.16 8.64
C LEU A 16 -10.54 18.66 8.80
N LYS A 17 -10.76 17.93 7.72
CA LYS A 17 -10.63 16.47 7.66
C LYS A 17 -9.78 16.07 6.48
N VAL A 18 -8.91 15.09 6.70
CA VAL A 18 -8.22 14.40 5.61
C VAL A 18 -9.15 13.32 5.07
N PRO A 19 -9.43 13.29 3.76
CA PRO A 19 -10.22 12.22 3.14
C PRO A 19 -9.59 10.85 3.38
N ASN A 20 -10.41 9.81 3.48
CA ASN A 20 -9.92 8.44 3.71
C ASN A 20 -8.97 7.95 2.62
N GLN A 21 -9.12 8.41 1.38
CA GLN A 21 -8.22 8.10 0.26
C GLN A 21 -6.80 8.70 0.42
N ASN A 22 -6.65 9.70 1.28
CA ASN A 22 -5.38 10.37 1.61
C ASN A 22 -4.78 9.87 2.93
N ARG A 23 -5.32 8.79 3.48
CA ARG A 23 -4.79 8.09 4.66
C ARG A 23 -4.45 6.66 4.26
N ALA A 24 -3.33 6.16 4.73
CA ALA A 24 -2.93 4.79 4.44
C ALA A 24 -2.24 4.16 5.64
N ASN A 25 -2.58 2.91 5.91
CA ASN A 25 -1.95 2.09 6.93
C ASN A 25 -0.82 1.28 6.29
N ALA A 26 0.37 1.37 6.85
CA ALA A 26 1.45 0.47 6.56
C ALA A 26 1.32 -0.75 7.47
N SER A 27 1.13 -1.93 6.87
CA SER A 27 0.90 -3.19 7.58
C SER A 27 1.87 -4.26 7.10
N ALA A 28 2.21 -5.22 7.98
CA ALA A 28 3.00 -6.39 7.61
C ALA A 28 2.10 -7.45 6.95
N VAL A 29 2.49 -7.96 5.78
CA VAL A 29 1.82 -9.10 5.13
C VAL A 29 2.12 -10.41 5.87
N LEU A 30 3.35 -10.56 6.34
CA LEU A 30 3.82 -11.65 7.20
C LEU A 30 4.35 -11.07 8.49
N GLY A 31 4.07 -11.73 9.61
CA GLY A 31 4.53 -11.29 10.93
C GLY A 31 6.05 -11.39 11.09
N GLY A 32 6.56 -10.70 12.10
CA GLY A 32 7.98 -10.71 12.43
C GLY A 32 8.33 -9.83 13.62
N THR A 33 9.56 -9.91 14.09
CA THR A 33 10.07 -9.08 15.17
C THR A 33 10.62 -7.77 14.61
N VAL A 34 10.24 -6.64 15.18
CA VAL A 34 10.74 -5.31 14.81
C VAL A 34 12.22 -5.19 15.17
N THR A 35 13.07 -5.00 14.17
CA THR A 35 14.53 -4.85 14.34
C THR A 35 15.02 -3.42 14.17
N ALA A 36 14.27 -2.58 13.42
CA ALA A 36 14.57 -1.16 13.29
C ALA A 36 13.30 -0.35 13.03
N ILE A 37 13.27 0.88 13.54
CA ILE A 37 12.24 1.89 13.26
C ILE A 37 12.96 3.09 12.65
N HIS A 38 12.59 3.46 11.41
CA HIS A 38 13.28 4.49 10.62
C HIS A 38 12.58 5.85 10.67
N VAL A 39 11.39 5.90 11.24
CA VAL A 39 10.53 7.09 11.28
C VAL A 39 9.94 7.29 12.67
N GLN A 40 9.48 8.49 12.93
CA GLN A 40 8.71 8.84 14.12
C GLN A 40 7.46 9.62 13.73
N SER A 41 6.50 9.75 14.64
CA SER A 41 5.31 10.58 14.41
C SER A 41 5.73 12.00 14.01
N GLY A 42 5.14 12.54 12.95
CA GLY A 42 5.49 13.81 12.33
C GLY A 42 6.55 13.73 11.21
N SER A 43 7.24 12.60 11.01
CA SER A 43 8.21 12.44 9.91
C SER A 43 7.52 12.54 8.56
N VAL A 44 8.13 13.30 7.64
CA VAL A 44 7.67 13.35 6.23
C VAL A 44 8.31 12.19 5.46
N VAL A 45 7.50 11.42 4.76
CA VAL A 45 7.93 10.23 4.03
C VAL A 45 7.42 10.26 2.58
N ARG A 46 8.15 9.58 1.71
CA ARG A 46 7.75 9.34 0.32
C ARG A 46 7.18 7.93 0.16
N LYS A 47 6.31 7.75 -0.82
CA LYS A 47 5.85 6.42 -1.20
C LYS A 47 7.04 5.51 -1.49
N GLY A 48 7.04 4.29 -0.91
CA GLY A 48 8.12 3.31 -1.03
C GLY A 48 9.28 3.51 -0.04
N GLN A 49 9.27 4.56 0.78
CA GLN A 49 10.30 4.77 1.81
C GLN A 49 10.13 3.77 2.95
N PRO A 50 11.22 3.13 3.44
CA PRO A 50 11.19 2.26 4.61
C PRO A 50 10.71 3.00 5.87
N LEU A 51 9.78 2.38 6.59
CA LEU A 51 9.25 2.87 7.86
C LEU A 51 9.78 2.04 9.03
N VAL A 52 9.69 0.72 8.91
CA VAL A 52 10.08 -0.25 9.95
C VAL A 52 10.69 -1.46 9.27
N THR A 53 11.75 -2.02 9.84
CA THR A 53 12.33 -3.31 9.43
C THR A 53 11.87 -4.39 10.38
N ILE A 54 11.36 -5.49 9.86
CA ILE A 54 10.99 -6.68 10.62
C ILE A 54 11.83 -7.88 10.19
N SER A 55 12.08 -8.80 11.11
CA SER A 55 12.82 -10.04 10.88
C SER A 55 11.96 -11.26 11.20
N ASN A 56 12.00 -12.27 10.31
CA ASN A 56 11.36 -13.55 10.51
C ASN A 56 12.10 -14.64 9.73
N PRO A 57 12.45 -15.79 10.36
CA PRO A 57 13.04 -16.95 9.65
C PRO A 57 12.19 -17.44 8.47
N ALA A 58 10.86 -17.29 8.52
CA ALA A 58 9.97 -17.65 7.43
C ALA A 58 10.29 -16.95 6.11
N PHE A 59 10.92 -15.76 6.15
CA PHE A 59 11.36 -15.07 4.94
C PHE A 59 12.48 -15.82 4.22
N ILE A 60 13.40 -16.45 4.97
CA ILE A 60 14.45 -17.31 4.40
C ILE A 60 13.81 -18.55 3.78
N ASN A 61 12.90 -19.23 4.48
CA ASN A 61 12.27 -20.45 4.01
C ASN A 61 11.55 -20.25 2.66
N LEU A 62 10.85 -19.10 2.51
CA LEU A 62 10.17 -18.78 1.26
C LEU A 62 11.14 -18.56 0.10
N GLN A 63 12.29 -17.94 0.36
CA GLN A 63 13.36 -17.71 -0.62
C GLN A 63 14.04 -19.01 -1.01
N GLU A 64 14.36 -19.86 -0.03
CA GLU A 64 14.95 -21.19 -0.25
C GLU A 64 14.02 -22.06 -1.09
N GLU A 65 12.72 -22.09 -0.78
CA GLU A 65 11.75 -22.86 -1.53
C GLU A 65 11.68 -22.41 -3.01
N TRP A 66 11.69 -21.09 -3.25
CA TRP A 66 11.69 -20.57 -4.61
C TRP A 66 12.93 -20.97 -5.41
N LEU A 67 14.13 -20.92 -4.79
CA LEU A 67 15.39 -21.35 -5.39
C LEU A 67 15.35 -22.85 -5.71
N THR A 68 14.93 -23.68 -4.74
CA THR A 68 14.81 -25.14 -4.90
C THR A 68 13.85 -25.52 -6.01
N VAL A 69 12.69 -24.86 -6.08
CA VAL A 69 11.70 -25.10 -7.16
C VAL A 69 12.27 -24.66 -8.52
N THR A 70 13.05 -23.58 -8.56
CA THR A 70 13.70 -23.12 -9.79
C THR A 70 14.69 -24.15 -10.33
N GLU A 71 15.52 -24.73 -9.47
CA GLU A 71 16.46 -25.80 -9.87
C GLU A 71 15.72 -27.08 -10.28
N SER A 72 14.68 -27.47 -9.51
CA SER A 72 13.85 -28.63 -9.87
C SER A 72 13.16 -28.45 -11.23
N MET A 73 12.72 -27.24 -11.56
CA MET A 73 12.14 -26.90 -12.87
C MET A 73 13.17 -27.03 -14.00
N ASN A 74 14.41 -26.60 -13.78
CA ASN A 74 15.50 -26.77 -14.74
C ASN A 74 15.75 -28.27 -15.04
N LEU A 75 15.83 -29.11 -14.00
CA LEU A 75 15.99 -30.56 -14.13
C LEU A 75 14.80 -31.20 -14.87
N ALA A 76 13.56 -30.81 -14.51
CA ALA A 76 12.36 -31.32 -15.18
C ALA A 76 12.32 -30.91 -16.66
N SER A 77 12.84 -29.74 -17.02
CA SER A 77 12.94 -29.30 -18.41
C SER A 77 13.92 -30.14 -19.22
N ILE A 78 15.07 -30.48 -18.64
CA ILE A 78 16.07 -31.36 -19.24
C ILE A 78 15.47 -32.77 -19.46
N GLU A 79 14.77 -33.31 -18.44
CA GLU A 79 14.11 -34.60 -18.53
C GLU A 79 13.02 -34.62 -19.59
N LEU A 80 12.20 -33.57 -19.69
CA LEU A 80 11.19 -33.44 -20.73
C LEU A 80 11.84 -33.49 -22.14
N ASN A 81 12.93 -32.76 -22.35
CA ASN A 81 13.65 -32.77 -23.65
C ASN A 81 14.18 -34.18 -23.97
N ARG A 82 14.75 -34.87 -22.97
CA ARG A 82 15.21 -36.26 -23.13
C ARG A 82 14.06 -37.19 -23.52
N GLN A 83 12.89 -37.08 -22.90
CA GLN A 83 11.72 -37.91 -23.21
C GLN A 83 11.15 -37.59 -24.60
N LYS A 84 11.23 -36.34 -25.07
CA LYS A 84 10.86 -35.96 -26.43
C LYS A 84 11.74 -36.64 -27.47
N GLU A 85 13.06 -36.69 -27.23
CA GLU A 85 14.02 -37.35 -28.15
C GLU A 85 13.78 -38.89 -28.19
N LEU A 86 13.41 -39.50 -27.08
CA LEU A 86 13.16 -40.95 -26.97
C LEU A 86 11.79 -41.39 -27.49
N GLN A 87 10.88 -40.47 -27.84
CA GLN A 87 9.48 -40.78 -28.17
C GLN A 87 9.28 -41.53 -29.49
N GLN A 88 10.29 -41.88 -30.23
CA GLN A 88 10.14 -42.55 -31.54
C GLN A 88 9.55 -43.95 -31.37
N GLY A 89 8.20 -44.05 -31.38
CA GLY A 89 7.49 -45.29 -31.71
C GLY A 89 7.07 -46.25 -30.59
N ASN A 90 7.09 -45.86 -29.30
CA ASN A 90 6.72 -46.77 -28.22
C ASN A 90 5.63 -46.13 -27.29
N ALA A 91 4.54 -46.88 -26.96
CA ALA A 91 3.47 -46.45 -26.06
C ALA A 91 3.94 -46.11 -24.61
N ASN A 92 4.97 -46.79 -24.10
CA ASN A 92 5.60 -46.45 -22.85
C ASN A 92 6.32 -45.11 -22.90
N ALA A 93 6.92 -44.77 -24.02
CA ALA A 93 7.55 -43.49 -24.22
C ALA A 93 6.53 -42.32 -24.18
N LEU A 94 5.31 -42.50 -24.69
CA LEU A 94 4.28 -41.53 -24.63
C LEU A 94 3.82 -41.24 -23.16
N LYS A 95 3.66 -42.28 -22.34
CA LYS A 95 3.32 -42.14 -20.93
C LYS A 95 4.39 -41.33 -20.16
N ASN A 96 5.67 -41.67 -20.37
CA ASN A 96 6.78 -40.98 -19.73
C ASN A 96 6.87 -39.51 -20.14
N LEU A 97 6.65 -39.22 -21.41
CA LEU A 97 6.59 -37.85 -21.91
C LEU A 97 5.48 -37.05 -21.22
N GLN A 98 4.27 -37.59 -21.15
CA GLN A 98 3.13 -36.94 -20.47
C GLN A 98 3.41 -36.71 -18.97
N GLN A 99 4.09 -37.63 -18.31
CA GLN A 99 4.51 -37.46 -16.93
C GLN A 99 5.53 -36.34 -16.78
N ALA A 100 6.56 -36.27 -17.64
CA ALA A 100 7.56 -35.21 -17.60
C ALA A 100 6.93 -33.83 -17.88
N GLU A 101 5.99 -33.75 -18.82
CA GLU A 101 5.24 -32.52 -19.08
C GLU A 101 4.38 -32.07 -17.89
N ALA A 102 3.71 -33.02 -17.23
CA ALA A 102 2.88 -32.73 -16.06
C ALA A 102 3.72 -32.24 -14.89
N GLU A 103 4.88 -32.87 -14.64
CA GLU A 103 5.80 -32.43 -13.58
C GLU A 103 6.38 -31.04 -13.85
N LEU A 104 6.81 -30.76 -15.07
CA LEU A 104 7.27 -29.42 -15.43
C LEU A 104 6.18 -28.35 -15.23
N ARG A 105 4.93 -28.62 -15.67
CA ARG A 105 3.81 -27.68 -15.45
C ARG A 105 3.53 -27.45 -13.96
N LYS A 106 3.59 -28.48 -13.14
CA LYS A 106 3.42 -28.39 -11.67
C LYS A 106 4.47 -27.47 -11.05
N LEU A 107 5.75 -27.65 -11.40
CA LEU A 107 6.85 -26.84 -10.90
C LEU A 107 6.77 -25.39 -11.40
N GLN A 108 6.37 -25.17 -12.65
CA GLN A 108 6.10 -23.82 -13.18
C GLN A 108 5.02 -23.09 -12.38
N THR A 109 3.91 -23.75 -12.09
CA THR A 109 2.83 -23.19 -11.28
C THR A 109 3.32 -22.87 -9.85
N ARG A 110 4.08 -23.77 -9.23
CA ARG A 110 4.65 -23.54 -7.89
C ARG A 110 5.61 -22.35 -7.89
N LYS A 111 6.51 -22.25 -8.88
CA LYS A 111 7.44 -21.13 -9.02
C LYS A 111 6.71 -19.80 -9.16
N VAL A 112 5.67 -19.73 -9.98
CA VAL A 112 4.85 -18.50 -10.14
C VAL A 112 4.19 -18.11 -8.82
N SER A 113 3.61 -19.07 -8.09
CA SER A 113 3.00 -18.81 -6.79
C SER A 113 4.01 -18.26 -5.78
N LEU A 114 5.19 -18.86 -5.69
CA LEU A 114 6.26 -18.39 -4.80
C LEU A 114 6.80 -17.01 -5.19
N SER A 115 6.94 -16.74 -6.50
CA SER A 115 7.32 -15.41 -6.99
C SER A 115 6.33 -14.33 -6.52
N ARG A 116 5.03 -14.62 -6.58
CA ARG A 116 4.01 -13.68 -6.09
C ARG A 116 4.06 -13.47 -4.58
N GLN A 117 4.33 -14.53 -3.83
CA GLN A 117 4.49 -14.43 -2.37
C GLN A 117 5.73 -13.58 -2.00
N LEU A 118 6.85 -13.74 -2.72
CA LEU A 118 8.05 -12.92 -2.54
C LEU A 118 7.81 -11.45 -2.89
N GLU A 119 7.10 -11.17 -3.99
CA GLU A 119 6.72 -9.81 -4.38
C GLU A 119 5.88 -9.11 -3.31
N LEU A 120 4.93 -9.83 -2.67
CA LEU A 120 4.08 -9.28 -1.61
C LEU A 120 4.88 -8.82 -0.38
N ILE A 121 6.04 -9.40 -0.13
CA ILE A 121 6.94 -9.02 0.97
C ILE A 121 8.10 -8.13 0.50
N GLY A 122 8.04 -7.63 -0.74
CA GLY A 122 9.04 -6.72 -1.30
C GLY A 122 10.36 -7.38 -1.71
N ILE A 123 10.39 -8.69 -1.91
CA ILE A 123 11.56 -9.43 -2.39
C ILE A 123 11.40 -9.72 -3.89
N SER A 124 12.36 -9.24 -4.71
CA SER A 124 12.40 -9.53 -6.14
C SER A 124 12.91 -10.95 -6.39
N ALA A 125 12.02 -11.85 -6.81
CA ALA A 125 12.38 -13.21 -7.18
C ALA A 125 13.41 -13.27 -8.31
N ALA A 126 13.36 -12.33 -9.26
CA ALA A 126 14.29 -12.29 -10.40
C ALA A 126 15.75 -11.99 -10.01
N GLN A 127 15.96 -11.34 -8.86
CA GLN A 127 17.29 -10.98 -8.35
C GLN A 127 17.78 -11.91 -7.24
N LEU A 128 16.95 -12.91 -6.86
CA LEU A 128 17.25 -13.79 -5.75
C LEU A 128 18.29 -14.83 -6.11
N THR A 129 19.32 -14.93 -5.26
CA THR A 129 20.41 -15.94 -5.34
C THR A 129 20.64 -16.55 -3.96
N ASN A 130 21.39 -17.65 -3.90
CA ASN A 130 21.75 -18.29 -2.61
C ASN A 130 22.53 -17.35 -1.68
N GLU A 131 23.22 -16.36 -2.23
CA GLU A 131 24.10 -15.46 -1.47
C GLU A 131 23.36 -14.24 -0.88
N ASN A 132 22.21 -13.84 -1.48
CA ASN A 132 21.50 -12.62 -1.09
C ASN A 132 20.19 -12.86 -0.34
N MET A 133 19.96 -14.07 0.14
CA MET A 133 18.82 -14.37 1.03
C MET A 133 18.88 -13.54 2.30
N ARG A 134 17.75 -13.04 2.74
CA ARG A 134 17.65 -12.16 3.92
C ARG A 134 16.53 -12.61 4.85
N SER A 135 16.78 -12.49 6.15
CA SER A 135 15.80 -12.76 7.22
C SER A 135 14.95 -11.55 7.59
N SER A 136 15.27 -10.37 7.03
CA SER A 136 14.57 -9.12 7.34
C SER A 136 14.05 -8.45 6.08
N ILE A 137 12.91 -7.77 6.23
CA ILE A 137 12.27 -6.99 5.18
C ILE A 137 11.86 -5.62 5.72
N ASP A 138 11.75 -4.64 4.83
CA ASP A 138 11.28 -3.31 5.17
C ASP A 138 9.78 -3.18 4.88
N ILE A 139 9.05 -2.70 5.86
CA ILE A 139 7.68 -2.24 5.68
C ILE A 139 7.76 -0.80 5.19
N ILE A 140 7.28 -0.59 3.97
CA ILE A 140 7.40 0.68 3.25
C ILE A 140 6.13 1.51 3.30
N SER A 141 6.26 2.81 3.13
CA SER A 141 5.11 3.71 3.05
C SER A 141 4.31 3.49 1.75
N PRO A 142 2.99 3.24 1.83
CA PRO A 142 2.14 3.06 0.65
C PRO A 142 1.87 4.37 -0.10
N ILE A 143 1.96 5.53 0.57
CA ILE A 143 1.75 6.86 0.01
C ILE A 143 2.86 7.82 0.45
N SER A 144 2.97 8.97 -0.20
CA SER A 144 3.75 10.10 0.31
C SER A 144 2.90 10.93 1.27
N GLY A 145 3.51 11.44 2.36
CA GLY A 145 2.77 12.20 3.36
C GLY A 145 3.57 12.34 4.66
N SER A 146 2.91 12.61 5.75
CA SER A 146 3.49 12.61 7.10
C SER A 146 3.01 11.39 7.91
N VAL A 147 3.90 10.80 8.67
CA VAL A 147 3.57 9.73 9.62
C VAL A 147 2.73 10.31 10.74
N SER A 148 1.49 9.87 10.86
CA SER A 148 0.59 10.28 11.95
C SER A 148 0.97 9.58 13.25
N ASP A 149 1.14 8.27 13.19
CA ASP A 149 1.50 7.46 14.35
C ASP A 149 2.34 6.24 13.96
N VAL A 150 3.17 5.78 14.90
CA VAL A 150 3.95 4.53 14.83
C VAL A 150 3.50 3.64 15.99
N MET A 151 2.82 2.54 15.67
CA MET A 151 2.09 1.69 16.63
C MET A 151 2.90 0.51 17.14
N VAL A 152 4.22 0.48 16.88
CA VAL A 152 5.10 -0.63 17.25
C VAL A 152 6.34 -0.15 17.97
N ASN A 153 6.97 -1.04 18.75
CA ASN A 153 8.21 -0.78 19.47
C ASN A 153 9.33 -1.70 18.98
N MET A 154 10.58 -1.27 19.13
CA MET A 154 11.75 -2.12 18.90
C MET A 154 11.66 -3.41 19.72
N GLY A 155 11.91 -4.55 19.07
CA GLY A 155 11.86 -5.87 19.70
C GLY A 155 10.45 -6.46 19.85
N SER A 156 9.37 -5.71 19.57
CA SER A 156 8.02 -6.26 19.59
C SER A 156 7.79 -7.19 18.40
N TYR A 157 6.93 -8.19 18.59
CA TYR A 157 6.45 -9.03 17.50
C TYR A 157 5.21 -8.38 16.88
N VAL A 158 5.17 -8.36 15.55
CA VAL A 158 4.05 -7.85 14.74
C VAL A 158 3.36 -9.04 14.08
N ASP A 159 2.06 -9.14 14.27
CA ASP A 159 1.24 -10.14 13.60
C ASP A 159 0.92 -9.75 12.14
N PRO A 160 0.61 -10.74 11.27
CA PRO A 160 0.12 -10.45 9.92
C PRO A 160 -1.09 -9.51 9.94
N ASN A 161 -1.11 -8.55 9.01
CA ASN A 161 -2.14 -7.50 8.85
C ASN A 161 -2.26 -6.48 10.01
N MET A 162 -1.38 -6.55 11.01
CA MET A 162 -1.30 -5.52 12.04
C MET A 162 -0.81 -4.20 11.44
N THR A 163 -1.48 -3.10 11.76
CA THR A 163 -1.03 -1.76 11.38
C THR A 163 0.22 -1.38 12.16
N ILE A 164 1.26 -1.01 11.45
CA ILE A 164 2.58 -0.63 12.01
C ILE A 164 2.70 0.88 12.11
N ALA A 165 2.26 1.59 11.07
CA ALA A 165 2.27 3.04 11.04
C ALA A 165 1.11 3.55 10.18
N GLU A 166 0.62 4.73 10.49
CA GLU A 166 -0.35 5.46 9.69
C GLU A 166 0.35 6.64 9.00
N VAL A 167 0.14 6.76 7.69
CA VAL A 167 0.66 7.87 6.87
C VAL A 167 -0.51 8.67 6.31
N VAL A 168 -0.42 9.99 6.42
CA VAL A 168 -1.48 10.93 6.05
C VAL A 168 -0.94 11.93 5.05
N ASP A 169 -1.59 12.03 3.90
CA ASP A 169 -1.32 13.05 2.90
C ASP A 169 -2.25 14.26 3.14
N HIS A 170 -1.64 15.37 3.56
CA HIS A 170 -2.35 16.64 3.85
C HIS A 170 -2.53 17.52 2.62
N SER A 171 -2.15 17.07 1.42
CA SER A 171 -2.26 17.88 0.19
C SER A 171 -3.71 18.18 -0.21
N GLN A 172 -4.64 17.34 0.26
CA GLN A 172 -6.07 17.53 0.01
C GLN A 172 -6.83 17.48 1.34
N LEU A 173 -7.18 18.65 1.83
CA LEU A 173 -8.02 18.78 3.03
C LEU A 173 -9.46 19.07 2.61
N HIS A 174 -10.40 18.46 3.32
CA HIS A 174 -11.81 18.81 3.25
C HIS A 174 -12.20 19.61 4.47
N LEU A 175 -13.03 20.62 4.28
CA LEU A 175 -13.66 21.35 5.35
C LEU A 175 -15.11 20.85 5.46
N ASP A 176 -15.40 20.13 6.51
CA ASP A 176 -16.77 19.70 6.84
C ASP A 176 -17.44 20.81 7.64
N LEU A 177 -18.51 21.42 7.09
CA LEU A 177 -19.26 22.48 7.74
C LEU A 177 -20.54 21.96 8.36
N PHE A 178 -20.87 22.44 9.55
CA PHE A 178 -22.17 22.24 10.18
C PHE A 178 -23.11 23.39 9.79
N VAL A 179 -24.05 23.08 8.93
CA VAL A 179 -25.06 24.03 8.45
C VAL A 179 -26.43 23.59 8.87
N PHE A 180 -27.28 24.52 9.31
CA PHE A 180 -28.68 24.24 9.61
C PHE A 180 -29.46 23.96 8.33
N GLU A 181 -30.44 23.05 8.37
CA GLU A 181 -31.27 22.65 7.23
C GLU A 181 -31.92 23.85 6.51
N LYS A 182 -32.40 24.85 7.26
CA LYS A 182 -32.99 26.09 6.72
C LYS A 182 -32.03 26.95 5.90
N ASP A 183 -30.73 26.70 6.01
CA ASP A 183 -29.68 27.48 5.34
C ASP A 183 -29.02 26.72 4.17
N LEU A 184 -29.37 25.43 3.97
CA LEU A 184 -28.83 24.60 2.89
C LEU A 184 -29.09 25.20 1.50
N ASP A 185 -30.27 25.76 1.26
CA ASP A 185 -30.65 26.34 -0.02
C ASP A 185 -29.78 27.58 -0.42
N LYS A 186 -29.06 28.13 0.56
CA LYS A 186 -28.15 29.26 0.35
C LYS A 186 -26.77 28.85 -0.13
N LEU A 187 -26.43 27.57 -0.02
CA LEU A 187 -25.14 27.01 -0.42
C LEU A 187 -25.24 26.47 -1.84
N LYS A 188 -24.31 26.87 -2.70
CA LYS A 188 -24.26 26.42 -4.10
C LYS A 188 -22.88 25.81 -4.39
N THR A 189 -22.86 24.72 -5.11
CA THR A 189 -21.64 24.12 -5.62
C THR A 189 -20.83 25.14 -6.43
N GLY A 190 -19.51 25.20 -6.19
CA GLY A 190 -18.61 26.17 -6.81
C GLY A 190 -18.51 27.54 -6.09
N GLN A 191 -19.33 27.75 -5.05
CA GLN A 191 -19.25 28.98 -4.24
C GLN A 191 -17.96 29.00 -3.41
N THR A 192 -17.27 30.15 -3.39
CA THR A 192 -16.11 30.35 -2.49
C THR A 192 -16.61 30.71 -1.10
N ILE A 193 -16.01 30.10 -0.09
CA ILE A 193 -16.20 30.42 1.32
C ILE A 193 -14.88 30.83 1.94
N HIS A 194 -14.93 31.76 2.89
CA HIS A 194 -13.77 32.19 3.67
C HIS A 194 -13.87 31.61 5.07
N PHE A 195 -12.79 31.11 5.58
CA PHE A 195 -12.74 30.55 6.93
C PHE A 195 -11.44 30.88 7.65
N THR A 196 -11.47 30.87 8.97
CA THR A 196 -10.31 31.04 9.83
C THR A 196 -10.13 29.80 10.71
N LEU A 197 -8.88 29.47 11.02
CA LEU A 197 -8.58 28.38 11.94
C LEU A 197 -8.54 28.91 13.38
N THR A 198 -9.04 28.12 14.32
CA THR A 198 -9.02 28.48 15.74
C THR A 198 -7.61 28.70 16.29
N ASN A 199 -6.62 27.96 15.78
CA ASN A 199 -5.22 28.10 16.15
C ASN A 199 -4.48 29.21 15.39
N ASN A 200 -5.11 29.83 14.36
CA ASN A 200 -4.55 30.95 13.61
C ASN A 200 -5.65 31.92 13.17
N PRO A 201 -6.29 32.64 14.10
CA PRO A 201 -7.46 33.48 13.82
C PRO A 201 -7.13 34.73 12.97
N GLY A 202 -5.86 35.07 12.82
CA GLY A 202 -5.39 36.21 12.01
C GLY A 202 -5.20 35.91 10.54
N LYS A 203 -5.33 34.63 10.12
CA LYS A 203 -5.19 34.23 8.72
C LYS A 203 -6.52 33.70 8.19
N GLU A 204 -6.97 34.26 7.09
CA GLU A 204 -8.14 33.83 6.33
C GLU A 204 -7.73 32.88 5.23
N TYR A 205 -8.52 31.82 5.03
CA TYR A 205 -8.31 30.77 4.04
C TYR A 205 -9.55 30.67 3.16
N ASP A 206 -9.35 30.30 1.91
CA ASP A 206 -10.42 30.11 0.94
C ASP A 206 -10.70 28.63 0.72
N ALA A 207 -11.97 28.31 0.51
CA ALA A 207 -12.40 26.98 0.11
C ALA A 207 -13.54 27.07 -0.90
N LYS A 208 -13.71 26.05 -1.72
CA LYS A 208 -14.83 25.93 -2.65
C LYS A 208 -15.79 24.83 -2.23
N ILE A 209 -17.07 25.10 -2.32
CA ILE A 209 -18.13 24.09 -2.12
C ILE A 209 -18.11 23.15 -3.31
N LEU A 210 -17.79 21.85 -3.07
CA LEU A 210 -17.80 20.80 -4.09
C LEU A 210 -19.17 20.14 -4.23
N ASP A 211 -19.82 19.90 -3.10
CA ASP A 211 -21.15 19.31 -3.00
C ASP A 211 -21.84 19.90 -1.77
N SER A 212 -23.16 19.84 -1.70
CA SER A 212 -23.95 20.28 -0.54
C SER A 212 -23.56 19.58 0.78
N ALA A 213 -22.81 18.47 0.69
CA ALA A 213 -22.30 17.72 1.83
C ALA A 213 -20.78 17.86 2.08
N PHE A 214 -19.97 18.35 1.09
CA PHE A 214 -18.50 18.37 1.20
C PHE A 214 -17.90 19.65 0.62
N ILE A 215 -17.00 20.28 1.36
CA ILE A 215 -16.29 21.47 0.94
C ILE A 215 -14.80 21.17 0.85
N ARG A 216 -14.19 21.42 -0.32
CA ARG A 216 -12.76 21.21 -0.54
C ARG A 216 -11.97 22.47 -0.20
N VAL A 217 -10.90 22.32 0.56
CA VAL A 217 -9.89 23.36 0.75
C VAL A 217 -8.84 23.20 -0.36
N GLU A 218 -8.65 24.20 -1.19
CA GLU A 218 -7.51 24.26 -2.09
C GLU A 218 -6.37 24.97 -1.36
N PRO A 219 -5.22 24.31 -1.12
CA PRO A 219 -4.06 25.01 -0.58
C PRO A 219 -3.49 25.93 -1.65
N TYR A 220 -3.23 27.19 -1.30
CA TYR A 220 -2.38 28.10 -2.06
C TYR A 220 -0.91 27.88 -1.71
#